data_1e356e5d2ef65f61cd2f6571ef4b9972
#
_entry.id   1e356e5d2ef65f61cd2f6571ef4b9972
#
_cell.length_a   1.000
_cell.length_b   1.000
_cell.length_c   1.000
_cell.angle_alpha   90.00
_cell.angle_beta   90.00
_cell.angle_gamma   90.00
#
_symmetry.space_group_name_H-M   'P 1'
#
loop_
_entity.id
_entity.type
_entity.pdbx_description
1 polymer ?
#
loop_
_entity_poly.entity_id
_entity_poly.type
_entity_poly.pdbx_seq_one_letter_code
_entity_poly.pdbx_strand_id
1 'polypeptide(L)'
;MIYIQDYLISIDECSYCNKGELIPQDEEGILICNNIKCGKFISYIVDNSKPTNKEPPNEVSYTAYIRLNHFKEILSQFQAKETTQIPEEVIDAIKARIKKERITDMSLINYDKMREILRKLGFNKYFEHIQYINSLFGVKPPVMNEELHETLCVLFIEIQKPWAVHCPPNRTN
;
A
#
# COMPACT_ATOMS: atom_id res chain seq x y z
N MET A 1 -16.20 -8.13 -39.96
CA MET A 1 -14.95 -7.38 -39.96
C MET A 1 -15.08 -6.44 -38.78
N ILE A 2 -14.56 -6.83 -37.62
CA ILE A 2 -14.65 -6.06 -36.36
C ILE A 2 -13.50 -5.06 -36.40
N TYR A 3 -13.80 -3.78 -36.42
CA TYR A 3 -12.80 -2.72 -36.49
C TYR A 3 -12.17 -2.56 -35.11
N ILE A 4 -10.83 -2.52 -35.07
CA ILE A 4 -10.00 -2.30 -33.85
C ILE A 4 -10.36 -0.98 -33.14
N GLN A 5 -11.01 -0.06 -33.84
CA GLN A 5 -11.47 1.22 -33.31
C GLN A 5 -12.57 1.12 -32.22
N ASP A 6 -13.30 -0.01 -32.16
CA ASP A 6 -14.34 -0.19 -31.14
C ASP A 6 -13.77 -0.56 -29.74
N TYR A 7 -12.45 -0.78 -29.64
CA TYR A 7 -11.75 -1.06 -28.38
C TYR A 7 -10.88 0.09 -27.88
N LEU A 8 -10.81 1.19 -28.61
CA LEU A 8 -10.21 2.41 -28.10
C LEU A 8 -11.25 3.11 -27.21
N ILE A 9 -11.36 2.66 -25.97
CA ILE A 9 -12.00 3.46 -24.94
C ILE A 9 -11.19 4.76 -24.90
N SER A 10 -11.82 5.89 -25.21
CA SER A 10 -11.20 7.19 -24.98
C SER A 10 -10.94 7.31 -23.48
N ILE A 11 -9.70 7.06 -23.09
CA ILE A 11 -9.23 7.07 -21.69
C ILE A 11 -9.26 8.51 -21.15
N ASP A 12 -9.60 9.45 -22.00
CA ASP A 12 -9.48 10.89 -21.73
C ASP A 12 -10.56 11.44 -20.79
N GLU A 13 -11.73 10.81 -20.71
CA GLU A 13 -12.80 11.28 -19.85
C GLU A 13 -12.89 10.50 -18.53
N CYS A 14 -13.01 11.24 -17.44
CA CYS A 14 -13.19 10.64 -16.12
C CYS A 14 -14.59 10.02 -15.99
N SER A 15 -14.66 8.69 -15.89
CA SER A 15 -15.91 7.92 -15.74
C SER A 15 -16.68 8.23 -14.43
N TYR A 16 -16.03 8.85 -13.44
CA TYR A 16 -16.65 9.18 -12.16
C TYR A 16 -17.40 10.52 -12.19
N CYS A 17 -16.84 11.52 -12.83
CA CYS A 17 -17.48 12.86 -12.85
C CYS A 17 -18.00 13.27 -14.23
N ASN A 18 -17.63 12.59 -15.30
CA ASN A 18 -18.00 12.88 -16.70
C ASN A 18 -17.77 14.35 -17.11
N LYS A 19 -16.84 15.04 -16.45
CA LYS A 19 -16.54 16.46 -16.65
C LYS A 19 -15.06 16.77 -16.68
N GLY A 20 -14.22 15.89 -16.15
CA GLY A 20 -12.79 16.05 -16.12
C GLY A 20 -12.10 15.08 -17.05
N GLU A 21 -10.91 15.42 -17.47
CA GLU A 21 -10.02 14.57 -18.25
C GLU A 21 -9.07 13.81 -17.30
N LEU A 22 -8.69 12.62 -17.71
CA LEU A 22 -7.72 11.80 -16.98
C LEU A 22 -6.32 12.14 -17.50
N ILE A 23 -5.49 12.73 -16.63
CA ILE A 23 -4.11 13.10 -16.95
C ILE A 23 -3.18 11.98 -16.48
N PRO A 24 -2.34 11.41 -17.38
CA PRO A 24 -1.37 10.41 -17.00
C PRO A 24 -0.26 11.01 -16.13
N GLN A 25 0.07 10.30 -15.06
CA GLN A 25 1.23 10.57 -14.23
C GLN A 25 2.14 9.35 -14.27
N ASP A 26 3.05 9.36 -15.23
CA ASP A 26 3.87 8.19 -15.58
C ASP A 26 4.75 7.72 -14.43
N GLU A 27 5.25 8.64 -13.59
CA GLU A 27 6.08 8.31 -12.43
C GLU A 27 5.34 7.48 -11.38
N GLU A 28 4.04 7.64 -11.28
CA GLU A 28 3.19 6.94 -10.30
C GLU A 28 2.36 5.82 -10.94
N GLY A 29 2.35 5.70 -12.27
CA GLY A 29 1.54 4.72 -13.02
C GLY A 29 0.05 4.87 -12.79
N ILE A 30 -0.43 6.11 -12.71
CA ILE A 30 -1.82 6.46 -12.46
C ILE A 30 -2.32 7.51 -13.44
N LEU A 31 -3.63 7.48 -13.70
CA LEU A 31 -4.38 8.54 -14.38
C LEU A 31 -5.15 9.33 -13.31
N ILE A 32 -4.97 10.63 -13.29
CA ILE A 32 -5.65 11.51 -12.31
C ILE A 32 -6.64 12.43 -13.04
N CYS A 33 -7.86 12.53 -12.51
CA CYS A 33 -8.84 13.48 -13.01
C CYS A 33 -8.42 14.93 -12.72
N ASN A 34 -8.38 15.80 -13.74
CA ASN A 34 -8.03 17.22 -13.62
C ASN A 34 -9.12 18.06 -12.92
N ASN A 35 -10.30 17.51 -12.70
CA ASN A 35 -11.37 18.18 -11.99
C ASN A 35 -11.07 18.22 -10.49
N ILE A 36 -10.78 19.41 -9.94
CA ILE A 36 -10.43 19.65 -8.54
C ILE A 36 -11.45 19.06 -7.55
N LYS A 37 -12.74 19.03 -7.93
CA LYS A 37 -13.80 18.48 -7.08
C LYS A 37 -13.90 16.95 -7.13
N CYS A 38 -13.34 16.33 -8.15
CA CYS A 38 -13.36 14.90 -8.36
C CYS A 38 -12.12 14.22 -7.77
N GLY A 39 -10.92 14.61 -8.22
CA GLY A 39 -9.63 14.09 -7.74
C GLY A 39 -9.47 12.55 -7.82
N LYS A 40 -10.39 11.85 -8.48
CA LYS A 40 -10.31 10.39 -8.61
C LYS A 40 -9.10 9.99 -9.47
N PHE A 41 -8.48 8.88 -9.10
CA PHE A 41 -7.36 8.31 -9.83
C PHE A 41 -7.66 6.85 -10.22
N ILE A 42 -7.06 6.42 -11.32
CA ILE A 42 -7.15 5.05 -11.83
C ILE A 42 -5.71 4.57 -12.03
N SER A 43 -5.37 3.41 -11.49
CA SER A 43 -4.06 2.79 -11.74
C SER A 43 -4.07 2.19 -13.14
N TYR A 44 -3.02 2.44 -13.93
CA TYR A 44 -2.82 1.79 -15.21
C TYR A 44 -1.44 1.15 -15.28
N ILE A 45 -1.35 0.09 -16.05
CA ILE A 45 -0.09 -0.63 -16.27
C ILE A 45 0.53 -0.05 -17.54
N VAL A 46 1.69 0.59 -17.39
CA VAL A 46 2.49 1.00 -18.57
C VAL A 46 3.30 -0.21 -19.01
N ASP A 47 2.90 -0.81 -20.11
CA ASP A 47 3.68 -1.86 -20.75
C ASP A 47 4.77 -1.21 -21.62
N ASN A 48 5.99 -1.12 -21.08
CA ASN A 48 7.16 -0.61 -21.78
C ASN A 48 7.92 -1.68 -22.58
N SER A 49 7.32 -2.86 -22.76
CA SER A 49 7.94 -3.92 -23.57
C SER A 49 7.85 -3.57 -25.04
N LYS A 50 8.92 -2.98 -25.58
CA LYS A 50 9.13 -2.94 -27.04
C LYS A 50 9.48 -4.35 -27.49
N PRO A 51 8.67 -4.99 -28.36
CA PRO A 51 9.02 -6.30 -28.88
C PRO A 51 10.23 -6.15 -29.81
N THR A 52 11.39 -6.53 -29.33
CA THR A 52 12.57 -6.74 -30.18
C THR A 52 12.51 -8.15 -30.75
N ASN A 53 12.36 -8.24 -32.05
CA ASN A 53 12.16 -9.47 -32.83
C ASN A 53 13.33 -10.48 -32.81
N LYS A 54 14.27 -10.44 -31.85
CA LYS A 54 15.46 -11.30 -31.90
C LYS A 54 15.95 -11.93 -30.59
N GLU A 55 15.30 -11.66 -29.47
CA GLU A 55 15.67 -12.31 -28.19
C GLU A 55 14.44 -12.95 -27.55
N PRO A 56 14.60 -14.16 -26.93
CA PRO A 56 13.50 -14.72 -26.16
C PRO A 56 13.10 -13.69 -25.08
N PRO A 57 11.80 -13.55 -24.78
CA PRO A 57 11.34 -12.57 -23.82
C PRO A 57 12.03 -12.85 -22.49
N ASN A 58 13.04 -12.05 -22.16
CA ASN A 58 13.47 -11.91 -20.80
C ASN A 58 12.27 -11.30 -20.08
N GLU A 59 11.55 -12.12 -19.36
CA GLU A 59 10.58 -11.66 -18.37
C GLU A 59 11.33 -10.92 -17.27
N VAL A 60 11.82 -9.75 -17.61
CA VAL A 60 12.21 -8.78 -16.61
C VAL A 60 10.89 -8.23 -16.09
N SER A 61 10.38 -8.87 -15.08
CA SER A 61 9.31 -8.33 -14.26
C SER A 61 9.81 -7.01 -13.65
N TYR A 62 9.72 -5.92 -14.43
CA TYR A 62 9.81 -4.58 -13.89
C TYR A 62 8.55 -4.35 -13.05
N THR A 63 8.58 -4.80 -11.84
CA THR A 63 7.73 -4.21 -10.81
C THR A 63 8.24 -2.80 -10.60
N ALA A 64 7.74 -1.86 -11.40
CA ALA A 64 7.99 -0.46 -11.14
C ALA A 64 7.56 -0.19 -9.70
N TYR A 65 8.51 0.25 -8.86
CA TYR A 65 8.20 0.63 -7.50
C TYR A 65 7.30 1.86 -7.53
N ILE A 66 6.02 1.63 -7.39
CA ILE A 66 5.02 2.69 -7.32
C ILE A 66 4.85 3.04 -5.84
N ARG A 67 5.25 4.23 -5.44
CA ARG A 67 5.15 4.74 -4.06
C ARG A 67 3.74 4.59 -3.49
N LEU A 68 2.73 4.79 -4.34
CA LEU A 68 1.33 4.60 -3.95
C LEU A 68 1.02 3.16 -3.55
N ASN A 69 1.60 2.16 -4.23
CA ASN A 69 1.39 0.76 -3.88
C ASN A 69 1.98 0.45 -2.50
N HIS A 70 3.17 0.96 -2.22
CA HIS A 70 3.77 0.84 -0.89
C HIS A 70 2.92 1.53 0.19
N PHE A 71 2.36 2.69 -0.11
CA PHE A 71 1.44 3.37 0.80
C PHE A 71 0.17 2.54 1.07
N LYS A 72 -0.41 1.92 0.03
CA LYS A 72 -1.54 1.00 0.17
C LYS A 72 -1.18 -0.24 1.01
N GLU A 73 0.03 -0.75 0.89
CA GLU A 73 0.54 -1.83 1.75
C GLU A 73 0.58 -1.41 3.21
N ILE A 74 1.11 -0.22 3.52
CA ILE A 74 1.11 0.34 4.88
C ILE A 74 -0.32 0.47 5.42
N LEU A 75 -1.27 0.93 4.61
CA LEU A 75 -2.68 1.01 5.02
C LEU A 75 -3.31 -0.37 5.27
N SER A 76 -2.90 -1.39 4.51
CA SER A 76 -3.33 -2.78 4.73
C SER A 76 -2.73 -3.36 6.00
N GLN A 77 -1.46 -3.10 6.28
CA GLN A 77 -0.80 -3.48 7.52
C GLN A 77 -1.46 -2.82 8.73
N PHE A 78 -1.78 -1.53 8.63
CA PHE A 78 -2.49 -0.80 9.68
C PHE A 78 -3.86 -1.41 10.03
N GLN A 79 -4.57 -1.94 9.04
CA GLN A 79 -5.87 -2.60 9.22
C GLN A 79 -5.76 -4.10 9.51
N ALA A 80 -4.56 -4.66 9.62
CA ALA A 80 -4.31 -6.10 9.73
C ALA A 80 -4.94 -6.92 8.58
N LYS A 81 -5.05 -6.34 7.39
CA LYS A 81 -5.59 -6.98 6.16
C LYS A 81 -4.49 -7.60 5.30
N GLU A 82 -3.28 -7.69 5.82
CA GLU A 82 -2.17 -8.30 5.13
C GLU A 82 -2.25 -9.83 5.12
N THR A 83 -1.61 -10.46 4.13
CA THR A 83 -1.54 -11.93 3.99
C THR A 83 -0.22 -12.51 4.51
N THR A 84 0.49 -11.76 5.33
CA THR A 84 1.80 -12.16 5.84
C THR A 84 1.70 -13.38 6.75
N GLN A 85 2.50 -14.41 6.45
CA GLN A 85 2.60 -15.59 7.31
C GLN A 85 3.69 -15.38 8.36
N ILE A 86 3.29 -15.35 9.63
CA ILE A 86 4.21 -15.30 10.75
C ILE A 86 4.49 -16.72 11.24
N PRO A 87 5.76 -17.12 11.37
CA PRO A 87 6.10 -18.45 11.88
C PRO A 87 5.49 -18.73 13.26
N GLU A 88 5.00 -19.95 13.47
CA GLU A 88 4.40 -20.35 14.75
C GLU A 88 5.37 -20.18 15.93
N GLU A 89 6.66 -20.40 15.69
CA GLU A 89 7.70 -20.19 16.70
C GLU A 89 7.69 -18.77 17.29
N VAL A 90 7.45 -17.77 16.45
CA VAL A 90 7.37 -16.36 16.86
C VAL A 90 6.10 -16.13 17.68
N ILE A 91 4.97 -16.68 17.24
CA ILE A 91 3.70 -16.59 17.96
C ILE A 91 3.80 -17.25 19.33
N ASP A 92 4.41 -18.41 19.41
CA ASP A 92 4.57 -19.14 20.68
C ASP A 92 5.56 -18.43 21.63
N ALA A 93 6.64 -17.86 21.10
CA ALA A 93 7.54 -17.02 21.91
C ALA A 93 6.81 -15.79 22.49
N ILE A 94 5.93 -15.16 21.70
CA ILE A 94 5.10 -14.03 22.16
C ILE A 94 4.14 -14.50 23.25
N LYS A 95 3.42 -15.62 23.06
CA LYS A 95 2.52 -16.21 24.06
C LYS A 95 3.25 -16.49 25.37
N ALA A 96 4.42 -17.12 25.29
CA ALA A 96 5.25 -17.42 26.46
C ALA A 96 5.67 -16.14 27.20
N ARG A 97 6.00 -15.08 26.46
CA ARG A 97 6.37 -13.78 27.02
C ARG A 97 5.19 -13.10 27.71
N ILE A 98 4.01 -13.07 27.09
CA ILE A 98 2.76 -12.54 27.66
C ILE A 98 2.45 -13.26 28.98
N LYS A 99 2.55 -14.60 28.99
CA LYS A 99 2.33 -15.41 30.20
C LYS A 99 3.36 -15.10 31.28
N LYS A 100 4.62 -14.90 30.92
CA LYS A 100 5.70 -14.52 31.85
C LYS A 100 5.47 -13.14 32.48
N GLU A 101 4.92 -12.21 31.73
CA GLU A 101 4.57 -10.86 32.22
C GLU A 101 3.21 -10.85 32.96
N ARG A 102 2.54 -12.01 33.09
CA ARG A 102 1.24 -12.18 33.78
C ARG A 102 0.14 -11.24 33.25
N ILE A 103 0.16 -10.97 31.95
CA ILE A 103 -0.89 -10.21 31.28
C ILE A 103 -2.08 -11.15 31.08
N THR A 104 -3.14 -10.97 31.84
CA THR A 104 -4.37 -11.76 31.76
C THR A 104 -5.40 -11.13 30.84
N ASP A 105 -5.38 -9.83 30.73
CA ASP A 105 -6.29 -9.06 29.88
C ASP A 105 -5.60 -8.69 28.55
N MET A 106 -6.08 -9.27 27.46
CA MET A 106 -5.54 -9.02 26.11
C MET A 106 -5.80 -7.59 25.63
N SER A 107 -6.77 -6.88 26.21
CA SER A 107 -7.02 -5.47 25.89
C SER A 107 -5.87 -4.54 26.28
N LEU A 108 -5.01 -4.98 27.20
CA LEU A 108 -3.81 -4.24 27.62
C LEU A 108 -2.66 -4.36 26.61
N ILE A 109 -2.77 -5.27 25.63
CA ILE A 109 -1.79 -5.46 24.58
C ILE A 109 -2.07 -4.48 23.45
N ASN A 110 -1.69 -3.24 23.66
CA ASN A 110 -1.70 -2.21 22.63
C ASN A 110 -0.48 -2.32 21.71
N TYR A 111 -0.39 -1.44 20.71
CA TYR A 111 0.72 -1.38 19.77
C TYR A 111 2.07 -1.25 20.45
N ASP A 112 2.20 -0.36 21.42
CA ASP A 112 3.47 -0.07 22.12
C ASP A 112 3.91 -1.27 22.96
N LYS A 113 2.97 -1.92 23.63
CA LYS A 113 3.24 -3.12 24.43
C LYS A 113 3.71 -4.29 23.57
N MET A 114 3.08 -4.54 22.44
CA MET A 114 3.50 -5.58 21.51
C MET A 114 4.89 -5.25 20.94
N ARG A 115 5.14 -4.00 20.58
CA ARG A 115 6.45 -3.55 20.11
C ARG A 115 7.55 -3.77 21.16
N GLU A 116 7.26 -3.52 22.44
CA GLU A 116 8.17 -3.80 23.55
C GLU A 116 8.48 -5.30 23.67
N ILE A 117 7.44 -6.16 23.57
CA ILE A 117 7.56 -7.61 23.63
C ILE A 117 8.44 -8.12 22.48
N LEU A 118 8.17 -7.71 21.25
CA LEU A 118 8.95 -8.08 20.07
C LEU A 118 10.41 -7.64 20.18
N ARG A 119 10.66 -6.43 20.70
CA ARG A 119 12.02 -5.94 20.94
C ARG A 119 12.76 -6.80 21.97
N LYS A 120 12.11 -7.17 23.06
CA LYS A 120 12.69 -8.05 24.10
C LYS A 120 12.98 -9.45 23.60
N LEU A 121 12.25 -9.92 22.60
CA LEU A 121 12.45 -11.24 21.96
C LEU A 121 13.43 -11.18 20.78
N GLY A 122 13.86 -9.98 20.36
CA GLY A 122 14.76 -9.79 19.21
C GLY A 122 14.08 -9.90 17.84
N PHE A 123 12.75 -9.88 17.81
CA PHE A 123 11.94 -10.03 16.58
C PHE A 123 11.62 -8.69 15.91
N ASN A 124 12.61 -7.80 15.77
CA ASN A 124 12.43 -6.44 15.24
C ASN A 124 11.87 -6.41 13.81
N LYS A 125 12.13 -7.44 13.01
CA LYS A 125 11.63 -7.55 11.63
C LYS A 125 10.10 -7.64 11.52
N TYR A 126 9.40 -7.90 12.63
CA TYR A 126 7.93 -7.98 12.65
C TYR A 126 7.26 -6.72 13.20
N PHE A 127 7.99 -5.62 13.35
CA PHE A 127 7.38 -4.37 13.83
C PHE A 127 6.30 -3.82 12.91
N GLU A 128 6.43 -4.04 11.61
CA GLU A 128 5.44 -3.61 10.62
C GLU A 128 4.13 -4.42 10.72
N HIS A 129 4.22 -5.64 11.26
CA HIS A 129 3.11 -6.59 11.37
C HIS A 129 2.43 -6.59 12.75
N ILE A 130 2.71 -5.61 13.62
CA ILE A 130 2.18 -5.58 14.98
C ILE A 130 0.65 -5.62 15.02
N GLN A 131 -0.03 -4.92 14.12
CA GLN A 131 -1.50 -4.92 14.07
C GLN A 131 -2.05 -6.30 13.72
N TYR A 132 -1.41 -6.98 12.77
CA TYR A 132 -1.77 -8.35 12.42
C TYR A 132 -1.51 -9.31 13.58
N ILE A 133 -0.35 -9.22 14.24
CA ILE A 133 -0.05 -10.02 15.43
C ILE A 133 -1.09 -9.79 16.52
N ASN A 134 -1.42 -8.53 16.83
CA ASN A 134 -2.44 -8.19 17.81
C ASN A 134 -3.80 -8.80 17.47
N SER A 135 -4.18 -8.82 16.19
CA SER A 135 -5.43 -9.44 15.76
C SER A 135 -5.48 -10.95 16.01
N LEU A 136 -4.34 -11.67 15.91
CA LEU A 136 -4.24 -13.08 16.27
C LEU A 136 -4.47 -13.33 17.76
N PHE A 137 -4.22 -12.33 18.60
CA PHE A 137 -4.51 -12.36 20.04
C PHE A 137 -5.89 -11.82 20.40
N GLY A 138 -6.74 -11.55 19.41
CA GLY A 138 -8.11 -11.11 19.61
C GLY A 138 -8.30 -9.60 19.82
N VAL A 139 -7.23 -8.82 19.67
CA VAL A 139 -7.31 -7.35 19.68
C VAL A 139 -7.83 -6.88 18.32
N LYS A 140 -8.94 -6.16 18.31
CA LYS A 140 -9.54 -5.69 17.06
C LYS A 140 -8.65 -4.63 16.42
N PRO A 141 -8.25 -4.82 15.16
CA PRO A 141 -7.49 -3.81 14.42
C PRO A 141 -8.38 -2.59 14.12
N PRO A 142 -7.78 -1.42 13.86
CA PRO A 142 -8.52 -0.26 13.39
C PRO A 142 -9.17 -0.56 12.04
N VAL A 143 -10.41 -0.14 11.88
CA VAL A 143 -11.17 -0.31 10.63
C VAL A 143 -11.21 1.03 9.92
N MET A 144 -10.88 1.02 8.65
CA MET A 144 -10.95 2.17 7.77
C MET A 144 -12.06 1.93 6.75
N ASN A 145 -12.96 2.91 6.57
CA ASN A 145 -13.95 2.86 5.50
C ASN A 145 -13.27 3.16 4.15
N GLU A 146 -13.92 2.77 3.07
CA GLU A 146 -13.37 2.90 1.72
C GLU A 146 -13.16 4.38 1.33
N GLU A 147 -14.09 5.25 1.70
CA GLU A 147 -14.01 6.68 1.46
C GLU A 147 -12.77 7.33 2.11
N LEU A 148 -12.48 6.96 3.37
CA LEU A 148 -11.28 7.44 4.06
C LEU A 148 -10.01 6.89 3.39
N HIS A 149 -10.02 5.61 3.00
CA HIS A 149 -8.89 5.00 2.31
C HIS A 149 -8.56 5.73 1.00
N GLU A 150 -9.58 6.01 0.18
CA GLU A 150 -9.41 6.78 -1.06
C GLU A 150 -8.90 8.20 -0.79
N THR A 151 -9.48 8.88 0.20
CA THR A 151 -9.06 10.24 0.59
C THR A 151 -7.59 10.27 0.98
N LEU A 152 -7.12 9.30 1.76
CA LEU A 152 -5.72 9.19 2.16
C LEU A 152 -4.80 8.94 0.97
N CYS A 153 -5.22 8.11 0.01
CA CYS A 153 -4.46 7.87 -1.22
C CYS A 153 -4.33 9.15 -2.07
N VAL A 154 -5.41 9.92 -2.20
CA VAL A 154 -5.38 11.21 -2.92
C VAL A 154 -4.43 12.20 -2.23
N LEU A 155 -4.55 12.36 -0.92
CA LEU A 155 -3.66 13.22 -0.14
C LEU A 155 -2.19 12.78 -0.25
N PHE A 156 -1.93 11.48 -0.27
CA PHE A 156 -0.58 10.95 -0.46
C PHE A 156 0.01 11.36 -1.81
N ILE A 157 -0.78 11.31 -2.89
CA ILE A 157 -0.37 11.74 -4.22
C ILE A 157 -0.11 13.26 -4.23
N GLU A 158 -0.98 14.05 -3.63
CA GLU A 158 -0.82 15.51 -3.58
C GLU A 158 0.47 15.94 -2.87
N ILE A 159 0.86 15.22 -1.82
CA ILE A 159 2.09 15.50 -1.06
C ILE A 159 3.36 15.21 -1.88
N GLN A 160 3.31 14.37 -2.90
CA GLN A 160 4.50 14.04 -3.71
C GLN A 160 5.12 15.28 -4.38
N LYS A 161 4.27 16.19 -4.89
CA LYS A 161 4.75 17.40 -5.58
C LYS A 161 5.55 18.33 -4.65
N PRO A 162 5.01 18.81 -3.52
CA PRO A 162 5.79 19.63 -2.60
C PRO A 162 6.99 18.87 -2.00
N TRP A 163 6.89 17.56 -1.80
CA TRP A 163 8.02 16.77 -1.36
C TRP A 163 9.18 16.79 -2.35
N ALA A 164 8.92 16.64 -3.65
CA ALA A 164 9.94 16.69 -4.70
C ALA A 164 10.70 18.02 -4.71
N VAL A 165 10.03 19.13 -4.38
CA VAL A 165 10.63 20.48 -4.36
C VAL A 165 11.42 20.74 -3.07
N HIS A 166 10.93 20.26 -1.93
CA HIS A 166 11.46 20.62 -0.60
C HIS A 166 12.26 19.50 0.07
N CYS A 167 12.40 18.35 -0.58
CA CYS A 167 13.15 17.22 -0.04
C CYS A 167 14.62 17.59 0.15
N PRO A 168 15.22 17.34 1.34
CA PRO A 168 16.64 17.57 1.56
C PRO A 168 17.50 16.71 0.60
N PRO A 169 18.58 17.26 0.02
CA PRO A 169 19.38 16.59 -1.00
C PRO A 169 20.07 15.29 -0.56
N ASN A 170 20.11 15.01 0.74
CA ASN A 170 20.78 13.84 1.32
C ASN A 170 19.83 12.69 1.69
N ARG A 171 18.54 12.76 1.39
CA ARG A 171 17.61 11.65 1.56
C ARG A 171 17.46 10.95 0.21
N THR A 172 18.04 9.76 0.10
CA THR A 172 17.68 8.79 -0.93
C THR A 172 16.21 8.41 -0.79
N ASN A 173 15.49 8.53 -1.89
CA ASN A 173 14.10 8.08 -2.00
C ASN A 173 13.97 6.58 -1.79
#